data_522824487a548031359487cce29c7599
#
_entry.id   522824487a548031359487cce29c7599
#
_cell.length_a   1.000
_cell.length_b   1.000
_cell.length_c   1.000
_cell.angle_alpha   90.00
_cell.angle_beta   90.00
_cell.angle_gamma   90.00
#
_symmetry.space_group_name_H-M   'P 1'
#
loop_
_entity.id
_entity.type
_entity.pdbx_description
1 polymer ?
#
loop_
_entity_poly.entity_id
_entity_poly.type
_entity_poly.pdbx_seq_one_letter_code
_entity_poly.pdbx_strand_id
1 'polypeptide(L)'
;MYNKNIIQQYERALKDPSILHVDTYNFKNMTANSQTNIAKDVFKYAIECILHYTPGEAKLYFNHEIMKQLKLDYLVKYMQVPTGLNESEEVIWILSICFPPQIYFSREKKIIEIYENVLAAKKDEGKSFTWPKGFFSNYDRWINSAICLQYMIQRYLKYSSINDLYEQFNDSTTMMKTLTKYSLSKPAKKLYKSNTLEYLQDSLCPENRSDFMYYKCLFNNKFKSVLKEHKNSALNDLKSDL
;
A
#
# COMPACT_ATOMS: atom_id res chain seq x y z
N MET A 1 -1.71 -10.75 -24.60
CA MET A 1 -1.74 -10.00 -25.88
C MET A 1 -1.52 -8.53 -25.54
N TYR A 2 -0.49 -7.87 -26.08
CA TYR A 2 -0.16 -6.48 -25.78
C TYR A 2 -1.09 -5.49 -26.49
N ASN A 3 -1.23 -4.29 -25.94
CA ASN A 3 -1.92 -3.20 -26.61
C ASN A 3 -1.10 -2.71 -27.81
N LYS A 4 -1.45 -3.14 -29.04
CA LYS A 4 -0.68 -2.90 -30.26
C LYS A 4 -0.39 -1.41 -30.51
N ASN A 5 -1.36 -0.54 -30.27
CA ASN A 5 -1.21 0.89 -30.53
C ASN A 5 -0.14 1.51 -29.60
N ILE A 6 -0.19 1.17 -28.32
CA ILE A 6 0.79 1.67 -27.33
C ILE A 6 2.19 1.10 -27.62
N ILE A 7 2.29 -0.19 -27.97
CA ILE A 7 3.60 -0.78 -28.33
C ILE A 7 4.21 -0.10 -29.56
N GLN A 8 3.43 0.19 -30.60
CA GLN A 8 3.93 0.93 -31.76
C GLN A 8 4.42 2.33 -31.40
N GLN A 9 3.71 3.04 -30.51
CA GLN A 9 4.16 4.35 -30.00
C GLN A 9 5.45 4.22 -29.21
N TYR A 10 5.55 3.20 -28.37
CA TYR A 10 6.74 2.92 -27.59
C TYR A 10 7.96 2.61 -28.49
N GLU A 11 7.81 1.78 -29.49
CA GLU A 11 8.89 1.47 -30.46
C GLU A 11 9.35 2.71 -31.25
N ARG A 12 8.41 3.60 -31.62
CA ARG A 12 8.76 4.90 -32.21
C ARG A 12 9.57 5.76 -31.25
N ALA A 13 9.12 5.85 -29.99
CA ALA A 13 9.84 6.61 -28.97
C ALA A 13 11.25 6.09 -28.72
N LEU A 14 11.47 4.78 -28.78
CA LEU A 14 12.81 4.19 -28.66
C LEU A 14 13.73 4.56 -29.82
N LYS A 15 13.21 4.58 -31.04
CA LYS A 15 13.97 4.87 -32.27
C LYS A 15 14.28 6.35 -32.45
N ASP A 16 13.47 7.25 -31.93
CA ASP A 16 13.59 8.68 -32.08
C ASP A 16 14.18 9.33 -30.81
N PRO A 17 15.42 9.84 -30.87
CA PRO A 17 16.04 10.51 -29.72
C PRO A 17 15.29 11.78 -29.24
N SER A 18 14.51 12.42 -30.12
CA SER A 18 13.73 13.62 -29.78
C SER A 18 12.50 13.31 -28.93
N ILE A 19 12.02 12.06 -28.98
CA ILE A 19 10.88 11.58 -28.18
C ILE A 19 11.41 11.05 -26.84
N LEU A 20 11.20 11.82 -25.78
CA LEU A 20 11.73 11.47 -24.45
C LEU A 20 10.93 10.36 -23.77
N HIS A 21 9.64 10.20 -24.09
CA HIS A 21 8.75 9.22 -23.45
C HIS A 21 7.53 8.92 -24.32
N VAL A 22 6.85 7.81 -24.03
CA VAL A 22 5.59 7.44 -24.69
C VAL A 22 4.55 8.54 -24.44
N ASP A 23 3.81 8.92 -25.48
CA ASP A 23 2.80 9.97 -25.39
C ASP A 23 1.77 9.66 -24.28
N THR A 24 1.69 10.60 -23.36
CA THR A 24 0.83 10.48 -22.16
C THR A 24 -0.61 10.91 -22.40
N TYR A 25 -0.94 11.46 -23.58
CA TYR A 25 -2.32 11.86 -23.88
C TYR A 25 -3.30 10.69 -23.78
N ASN A 26 -2.85 9.49 -24.10
CA ASN A 26 -3.64 8.28 -24.00
C ASN A 26 -3.98 7.87 -22.54
N PHE A 27 -3.27 8.42 -21.56
CA PHE A 27 -3.50 8.11 -20.15
C PHE A 27 -4.45 9.08 -19.43
N LYS A 28 -4.60 10.31 -19.94
CA LYS A 28 -5.31 11.39 -19.20
C LYS A 28 -6.77 11.10 -18.89
N ASN A 29 -7.45 10.34 -19.74
CA ASN A 29 -8.88 10.06 -19.60
C ASN A 29 -9.18 8.62 -19.16
N MET A 30 -8.19 7.92 -18.63
CA MET A 30 -8.30 6.53 -18.22
C MET A 30 -8.37 6.40 -16.70
N THR A 31 -9.03 5.33 -16.24
CA THR A 31 -8.97 4.95 -14.81
C THR A 31 -7.55 4.53 -14.42
N ALA A 32 -7.19 4.65 -13.14
CA ALA A 32 -5.89 4.23 -12.64
C ALA A 32 -5.54 2.78 -13.00
N ASN A 33 -6.52 1.87 -12.93
CA ASN A 33 -6.33 0.46 -13.31
C ASN A 33 -6.02 0.31 -14.80
N SER A 34 -6.69 1.06 -15.68
CA SER A 34 -6.42 1.05 -17.13
C SER A 34 -5.03 1.60 -17.43
N GLN A 35 -4.62 2.66 -16.74
CA GLN A 35 -3.28 3.23 -16.85
C GLN A 35 -2.20 2.21 -16.44
N THR A 36 -2.40 1.54 -15.30
CA THR A 36 -1.49 0.48 -14.83
C THR A 36 -1.40 -0.67 -15.82
N ASN A 37 -2.51 -1.13 -16.39
CA ASN A 37 -2.50 -2.21 -17.37
C ASN A 37 -1.71 -1.85 -18.63
N ILE A 38 -1.86 -0.62 -19.13
CA ILE A 38 -1.09 -0.15 -20.28
C ILE A 38 0.39 -0.03 -19.96
N ALA A 39 0.75 0.59 -18.83
CA ALA A 39 2.14 0.68 -18.40
C ALA A 39 2.77 -0.71 -18.24
N LYS A 40 2.05 -1.65 -17.60
CA LYS A 40 2.45 -3.05 -17.49
C LYS A 40 2.74 -3.69 -18.84
N ASP A 41 1.88 -3.50 -19.85
CA ASP A 41 2.09 -4.04 -21.20
C ASP A 41 3.39 -3.53 -21.82
N VAL A 42 3.70 -2.24 -21.64
CA VAL A 42 4.94 -1.64 -22.16
C VAL A 42 6.16 -2.17 -21.43
N PHE A 43 6.14 -2.23 -20.08
CA PHE A 43 7.22 -2.83 -19.29
C PHE A 43 7.47 -4.27 -19.69
N LYS A 44 6.41 -5.05 -19.78
CA LYS A 44 6.50 -6.46 -20.14
C LYS A 44 7.06 -6.66 -21.55
N TYR A 45 6.59 -5.85 -22.51
CA TYR A 45 7.11 -5.87 -23.89
C TYR A 45 8.60 -5.50 -23.93
N ALA A 46 9.01 -4.47 -23.22
CA ALA A 46 10.41 -4.06 -23.15
C ALA A 46 11.31 -5.16 -22.59
N ILE A 47 10.86 -5.86 -21.54
CA ILE A 47 11.61 -6.93 -20.90
C ILE A 47 11.66 -8.19 -21.79
N GLU A 48 10.52 -8.64 -22.31
CA GLU A 48 10.44 -9.90 -23.07
C GLU A 48 10.90 -9.75 -24.51
N CYS A 49 10.58 -8.60 -25.19
CA CYS A 49 10.79 -8.47 -26.63
C CYS A 49 11.98 -7.57 -27.00
N ILE A 50 12.37 -6.62 -26.17
CA ILE A 50 13.54 -5.76 -26.44
C ILE A 50 14.79 -6.30 -25.76
N LEU A 51 14.70 -6.64 -24.46
CA LEU A 51 15.84 -7.19 -23.71
C LEU A 51 15.97 -8.71 -23.84
N HIS A 52 14.93 -9.38 -24.28
CA HIS A 52 14.84 -10.86 -24.34
C HIS A 52 15.09 -11.54 -23.00
N TYR A 53 14.67 -10.91 -21.90
CA TYR A 53 14.83 -11.46 -20.57
C TYR A 53 13.66 -12.35 -20.18
N THR A 54 13.99 -13.49 -19.61
CA THR A 54 13.04 -14.26 -18.79
C THR A 54 12.70 -13.51 -17.50
N PRO A 55 11.61 -13.84 -16.80
CA PRO A 55 11.30 -13.23 -15.50
C PRO A 55 12.44 -13.38 -14.48
N GLY A 56 13.17 -14.49 -14.49
CA GLY A 56 14.34 -14.73 -13.64
C GLY A 56 15.49 -13.80 -13.94
N GLU A 57 15.83 -13.61 -15.21
CA GLU A 57 16.88 -12.68 -15.67
C GLU A 57 16.47 -11.23 -15.40
N ALA A 58 15.20 -10.88 -15.63
CA ALA A 58 14.68 -9.55 -15.30
C ALA A 58 14.87 -9.23 -13.82
N LYS A 59 14.61 -10.18 -12.91
CA LYS A 59 14.83 -10.01 -11.48
C LYS A 59 16.30 -9.74 -11.12
N LEU A 60 17.25 -10.29 -11.89
CA LEU A 60 18.68 -10.16 -11.63
C LEU A 60 19.30 -8.91 -12.28
N TYR A 61 18.85 -8.54 -13.47
CA TYR A 61 19.55 -7.58 -14.30
C TYR A 61 18.77 -6.31 -14.56
N PHE A 62 17.42 -6.35 -14.52
CA PHE A 62 16.60 -5.16 -14.77
C PHE A 62 16.71 -4.18 -13.58
N ASN A 63 17.01 -2.92 -13.88
CA ASN A 63 17.26 -1.89 -12.88
C ASN A 63 16.85 -0.51 -13.41
N HIS A 64 16.97 0.54 -12.58
CA HIS A 64 16.62 1.91 -12.94
C HIS A 64 17.40 2.46 -14.13
N GLU A 65 18.67 2.08 -14.28
CA GLU A 65 19.48 2.53 -15.41
C GLU A 65 18.93 1.98 -16.73
N ILE A 66 18.59 0.69 -16.77
CA ILE A 66 17.94 0.06 -17.91
C ILE A 66 16.56 0.68 -18.17
N MET A 67 15.79 0.99 -17.12
CA MET A 67 14.50 1.68 -17.29
C MET A 67 14.66 3.03 -17.97
N LYS A 68 15.66 3.83 -17.59
CA LYS A 68 15.97 5.11 -18.23
C LYS A 68 16.40 4.93 -19.68
N GLN A 69 17.33 4.02 -19.96
CA GLN A 69 17.78 3.72 -21.32
C GLN A 69 16.64 3.31 -22.24
N LEU A 70 15.66 2.58 -21.70
CA LEU A 70 14.45 2.16 -22.41
C LEU A 70 13.31 3.17 -22.31
N LYS A 71 13.52 4.36 -21.74
CA LYS A 71 12.51 5.43 -21.57
C LYS A 71 11.26 4.98 -20.82
N LEU A 72 11.41 4.06 -19.86
CA LEU A 72 10.33 3.48 -19.05
C LEU A 72 10.09 4.23 -17.74
N ASP A 73 11.07 5.02 -17.28
CA ASP A 73 11.03 5.76 -16.01
C ASP A 73 9.78 6.65 -15.89
N TYR A 74 9.34 7.25 -16.98
CA TYR A 74 8.12 8.05 -17.03
C TYR A 74 6.85 7.23 -16.76
N LEU A 75 6.84 5.94 -17.06
CA LEU A 75 5.69 5.05 -16.85
C LEU A 75 5.56 4.56 -15.41
N VAL A 76 6.60 4.68 -14.61
CA VAL A 76 6.62 4.25 -13.19
C VAL A 76 5.47 4.86 -12.39
N LYS A 77 5.14 6.13 -12.65
CA LYS A 77 4.02 6.82 -11.98
C LYS A 77 2.65 6.14 -12.17
N TYR A 78 2.49 5.35 -13.23
CA TYR A 78 1.27 4.60 -13.51
C TYR A 78 1.27 3.19 -12.93
N MET A 79 2.41 2.74 -12.40
CA MET A 79 2.55 1.41 -11.78
C MET A 79 2.08 1.36 -10.33
N GLN A 80 1.51 2.45 -9.81
CA GLN A 80 1.00 2.55 -8.44
C GLN A 80 2.02 2.05 -7.40
N VAL A 81 3.28 2.50 -7.55
CA VAL A 81 4.38 2.10 -6.66
C VAL A 81 4.06 2.50 -5.22
N PRO A 82 4.11 1.57 -4.24
CA PRO A 82 3.88 1.88 -2.84
C PRO A 82 4.87 2.90 -2.29
N THR A 83 4.39 3.75 -1.38
CA THR A 83 5.25 4.73 -0.72
C THR A 83 6.24 4.06 0.22
N GLY A 84 7.50 4.49 0.16
CA GLY A 84 8.56 4.05 1.05
C GLY A 84 9.43 2.91 0.51
N LEU A 85 9.29 2.57 -0.77
CA LEU A 85 10.23 1.68 -1.45
C LEU A 85 11.51 2.43 -1.84
N ASN A 86 12.63 1.76 -1.77
CA ASN A 86 13.87 2.20 -2.41
C ASN A 86 13.86 1.80 -3.91
N GLU A 87 14.86 2.25 -4.66
CA GLU A 87 14.93 2.01 -6.10
C GLU A 87 14.89 0.52 -6.48
N SER A 88 15.61 -0.33 -5.77
CA SER A 88 15.60 -1.78 -6.05
C SER A 88 14.24 -2.41 -5.74
N GLU A 89 13.60 -2.00 -4.67
CA GLU A 89 12.27 -2.48 -4.29
C GLU A 89 11.18 -2.00 -5.26
N GLU A 90 11.31 -0.77 -5.79
CA GLU A 90 10.44 -0.25 -6.84
C GLU A 90 10.51 -1.12 -8.09
N VAL A 91 11.72 -1.48 -8.51
CA VAL A 91 11.92 -2.41 -9.65
C VAL A 91 11.25 -3.75 -9.38
N ILE A 92 11.48 -4.37 -8.21
CA ILE A 92 10.85 -5.65 -7.86
C ILE A 92 9.33 -5.55 -7.79
N TRP A 93 8.79 -4.41 -7.30
CA TRP A 93 7.36 -4.15 -7.35
C TRP A 93 6.81 -4.13 -8.78
N ILE A 94 7.44 -3.39 -9.68
CA ILE A 94 7.07 -3.31 -11.10
C ILE A 94 7.12 -4.70 -11.74
N LEU A 95 8.20 -5.43 -11.52
CA LEU A 95 8.36 -6.79 -12.04
C LEU A 95 7.31 -7.75 -11.48
N SER A 96 6.91 -7.62 -10.23
CA SER A 96 5.86 -8.46 -9.63
C SER A 96 4.48 -8.24 -10.25
N ILE A 97 4.21 -7.02 -10.71
CA ILE A 97 2.99 -6.71 -11.47
C ILE A 97 3.07 -7.27 -12.90
N CYS A 98 4.24 -7.21 -13.51
CA CYS A 98 4.44 -7.69 -14.88
C CYS A 98 4.41 -9.23 -14.98
N PHE A 99 4.97 -9.93 -14.00
CA PHE A 99 5.22 -11.37 -14.03
C PHE A 99 4.70 -12.14 -12.81
N PRO A 100 3.41 -11.99 -12.45
CA PRO A 100 2.83 -12.85 -11.43
C PRO A 100 2.58 -14.26 -12.00
N PRO A 101 2.81 -15.35 -11.27
CA PRO A 101 3.35 -15.48 -9.91
C PRO A 101 4.88 -15.64 -9.84
N GLN A 102 5.59 -15.49 -10.96
CA GLN A 102 7.04 -15.78 -11.04
C GLN A 102 7.87 -14.82 -10.16
N ILE A 103 7.41 -13.58 -10.03
CA ILE A 103 8.03 -12.57 -9.16
C ILE A 103 7.00 -12.10 -8.14
N TYR A 104 7.39 -12.13 -6.87
CA TYR A 104 6.53 -11.75 -5.74
C TYR A 104 7.16 -10.63 -4.91
N PHE A 105 6.35 -9.62 -4.58
CA PHE A 105 6.69 -8.55 -3.65
C PHE A 105 5.71 -8.55 -2.47
N SER A 106 6.21 -8.67 -1.25
CA SER A 106 5.38 -8.59 -0.05
C SER A 106 5.28 -7.16 0.46
N ARG A 107 4.23 -6.48 0.06
CA ARG A 107 3.92 -5.13 0.55
C ARG A 107 3.74 -5.08 2.06
N GLU A 108 3.07 -6.08 2.62
CA GLU A 108 2.85 -6.18 4.07
C GLU A 108 4.17 -6.22 4.84
N LYS A 109 5.10 -7.11 4.43
CA LYS A 109 6.43 -7.20 5.05
C LYS A 109 7.16 -5.85 5.00
N LYS A 110 7.07 -5.15 3.88
CA LYS A 110 7.72 -3.84 3.74
C LYS A 110 7.12 -2.78 4.64
N ILE A 111 5.80 -2.73 4.76
CA ILE A 111 5.11 -1.81 5.68
C ILE A 111 5.51 -2.09 7.14
N ILE A 112 5.57 -3.37 7.52
CA ILE A 112 6.00 -3.79 8.86
C ILE A 112 7.46 -3.39 9.11
N GLU A 113 8.36 -3.62 8.16
CA GLU A 113 9.77 -3.22 8.24
C GLU A 113 9.91 -1.70 8.47
N ILE A 114 9.20 -0.88 7.68
CA ILE A 114 9.19 0.57 7.86
C ILE A 114 8.69 0.93 9.26
N TYR A 115 7.63 0.30 9.71
CA TYR A 115 7.06 0.56 11.03
C TYR A 115 8.03 0.19 12.16
N GLU A 116 8.66 -0.97 12.08
CA GLU A 116 9.67 -1.40 13.06
C GLU A 116 10.86 -0.43 13.12
N ASN A 117 11.32 0.06 11.98
CA ASN A 117 12.39 1.06 11.91
C ASN A 117 11.99 2.38 12.59
N VAL A 118 10.74 2.83 12.43
CA VAL A 118 10.21 4.01 13.15
C VAL A 118 10.18 3.77 14.65
N LEU A 119 9.75 2.59 15.10
CA LEU A 119 9.70 2.25 16.53
C LEU A 119 11.11 2.10 17.13
N ALA A 120 12.03 1.52 16.40
CA ALA A 120 13.43 1.38 16.83
C ALA A 120 14.11 2.75 16.98
N ALA A 121 13.93 3.64 16.00
CA ALA A 121 14.47 5.00 16.05
C ALA A 121 13.90 5.83 17.22
N LYS A 122 12.65 5.57 17.62
CA LYS A 122 12.05 6.23 18.78
C LYS A 122 12.66 5.80 20.10
N LYS A 123 13.17 4.56 20.19
CA LYS A 123 13.81 4.01 21.40
C LYS A 123 15.28 4.40 21.52
N ASP A 124 15.91 4.66 20.39
CA ASP A 124 17.34 4.97 20.30
C ASP A 124 17.51 6.46 19.96
N GLU A 125 17.90 7.28 20.95
CA GLU A 125 18.04 8.74 20.80
C GLU A 125 19.07 9.14 19.73
N GLY A 126 19.94 8.23 19.30
CA GLY A 126 20.92 8.45 18.22
C GLY A 126 20.41 8.17 16.81
N LYS A 127 19.24 7.59 16.65
CA LYS A 127 18.68 7.22 15.33
C LYS A 127 17.51 8.10 14.92
N SER A 128 17.62 8.73 13.76
CA SER A 128 16.52 9.50 13.17
C SER A 128 15.90 8.72 12.01
N PHE A 129 14.97 7.84 12.27
CA PHE A 129 14.12 7.27 11.23
C PHE A 129 12.71 7.82 11.37
N THR A 130 12.19 8.45 10.32
CA THR A 130 10.85 9.02 10.31
C THR A 130 9.97 8.29 9.28
N TRP A 131 8.67 8.42 9.43
CA TRP A 131 7.74 7.92 8.43
C TRP A 131 8.09 8.48 7.04
N PRO A 132 8.14 7.64 6.00
CA PRO A 132 8.35 8.11 4.63
C PRO A 132 7.33 9.19 4.26
N LYS A 133 7.76 10.19 3.47
CA LYS A 133 6.88 11.26 3.01
C LYS A 133 5.69 10.66 2.24
N GLY A 134 4.49 11.02 2.63
CA GLY A 134 3.28 10.52 1.97
C GLY A 134 2.75 9.18 2.49
N PHE A 135 3.45 8.47 3.38
CA PHE A 135 3.08 7.13 3.85
C PHE A 135 1.64 7.03 4.35
N PHE A 136 1.14 8.06 5.04
CA PHE A 136 -0.24 8.14 5.52
C PHE A 136 -1.07 9.24 4.83
N SER A 137 -0.72 9.65 3.62
CA SER A 137 -1.46 10.69 2.89
C SER A 137 -1.72 10.40 1.43
N ASN A 138 -1.03 9.42 0.86
CA ASN A 138 -1.22 8.97 -0.52
C ASN A 138 -2.44 8.03 -0.62
N TYR A 139 -2.70 7.50 -1.81
CA TYR A 139 -3.82 6.60 -2.07
C TYR A 139 -3.76 5.31 -1.23
N ASP A 140 -2.58 4.87 -0.84
CA ASP A 140 -2.34 3.67 -0.03
C ASP A 140 -2.38 3.91 1.50
N ARG A 141 -2.75 5.12 1.93
CA ARG A 141 -2.76 5.52 3.35
C ARG A 141 -3.55 4.60 4.27
N TRP A 142 -4.70 4.11 3.80
CA TRP A 142 -5.57 3.22 4.57
C TRP A 142 -4.94 1.88 4.81
N ILE A 143 -4.33 1.34 3.78
CA ILE A 143 -3.60 0.08 3.78
C ILE A 143 -2.46 0.13 4.77
N ASN A 144 -1.62 1.15 4.64
CA ASN A 144 -0.47 1.34 5.51
C ASN A 144 -0.92 1.50 6.97
N SER A 145 -2.02 2.24 7.21
CA SER A 145 -2.61 2.42 8.55
C SER A 145 -3.12 1.11 9.12
N ALA A 146 -3.87 0.33 8.33
CA ALA A 146 -4.47 -0.93 8.76
C ALA A 146 -3.39 -1.96 9.12
N ILE A 147 -2.36 -2.11 8.29
CA ILE A 147 -1.26 -3.05 8.55
C ILE A 147 -0.48 -2.65 9.80
N CYS A 148 -0.11 -1.37 9.93
CA CYS A 148 0.60 -0.89 11.12
C CYS A 148 -0.21 -1.08 12.40
N LEU A 149 -1.51 -0.79 12.37
CA LEU A 149 -2.39 -0.94 13.51
C LEU A 149 -2.57 -2.41 13.89
N GLN A 150 -2.83 -3.28 12.92
CA GLN A 150 -2.97 -4.71 13.13
C GLN A 150 -1.67 -5.30 13.71
N TYR A 151 -0.53 -4.93 13.17
CA TYR A 151 0.77 -5.37 13.68
C TYR A 151 1.00 -4.90 15.12
N MET A 152 0.67 -3.64 15.45
CA MET A 152 0.74 -3.14 16.82
C MET A 152 -0.12 -3.97 17.77
N ILE A 153 -1.36 -4.25 17.41
CA ILE A 153 -2.30 -5.00 18.23
C ILE A 153 -1.78 -6.42 18.47
N GLN A 154 -1.36 -7.11 17.43
CA GLN A 154 -0.92 -8.50 17.51
C GLN A 154 0.44 -8.63 18.18
N ARG A 155 1.40 -7.80 17.82
CA ARG A 155 2.79 -7.95 18.25
C ARG A 155 3.06 -7.36 19.62
N TYR A 156 2.51 -6.18 19.90
CA TYR A 156 2.84 -5.40 21.09
C TYR A 156 1.77 -5.42 22.16
N LEU A 157 0.50 -5.35 21.79
CA LEU A 157 -0.61 -5.40 22.74
C LEU A 157 -1.02 -6.84 23.05
N LYS A 158 -0.77 -7.76 22.10
CA LYS A 158 -1.06 -9.20 22.22
C LYS A 158 -2.54 -9.48 22.51
N TYR A 159 -3.44 -8.65 22.01
CA TYR A 159 -4.87 -8.87 22.19
C TYR A 159 -5.29 -10.12 21.41
N SER A 160 -6.08 -10.96 22.05
CA SER A 160 -6.56 -12.22 21.50
C SER A 160 -7.97 -12.11 20.92
N SER A 161 -8.69 -11.07 21.32
CA SER A 161 -10.06 -10.83 20.88
C SER A 161 -10.33 -9.35 20.58
N ILE A 162 -11.44 -9.08 19.89
CA ILE A 162 -11.90 -7.71 19.66
C ILE A 162 -12.42 -7.08 20.95
N ASN A 163 -12.91 -7.89 21.90
CA ASN A 163 -13.35 -7.41 23.20
C ASN A 163 -12.19 -6.76 23.95
N ASP A 164 -11.00 -7.38 23.95
CA ASP A 164 -9.79 -6.79 24.53
C ASP A 164 -9.51 -5.40 23.95
N LEU A 165 -9.75 -5.24 22.63
CA LEU A 165 -9.59 -3.98 21.95
C LEU A 165 -10.62 -2.95 22.43
N TYR A 166 -11.89 -3.32 22.53
CA TYR A 166 -12.96 -2.42 22.98
C TYR A 166 -12.82 -2.03 24.43
N GLU A 167 -12.49 -2.96 25.31
CA GLU A 167 -12.25 -2.67 26.74
C GLU A 167 -11.10 -1.68 26.94
N GLN A 168 -10.03 -1.84 26.17
CA GLN A 168 -8.86 -0.98 26.28
C GLN A 168 -9.00 0.37 25.56
N PHE A 169 -9.82 0.45 24.52
CA PHE A 169 -9.98 1.62 23.68
C PHE A 169 -11.36 2.27 23.75
N ASN A 170 -12.18 1.93 24.74
CA ASN A 170 -13.44 2.64 25.00
C ASN A 170 -13.21 4.09 25.48
N ASP A 171 -12.05 4.36 26.07
CA ASP A 171 -11.62 5.71 26.46
C ASP A 171 -10.63 6.30 25.44
N SER A 172 -11.00 7.46 24.88
CA SER A 172 -10.21 8.16 23.88
C SER A 172 -8.82 8.59 24.38
N THR A 173 -8.68 8.88 25.67
CA THR A 173 -7.40 9.27 26.27
C THR A 173 -6.43 8.11 26.29
N THR A 174 -6.88 6.95 26.76
CA THR A 174 -6.08 5.72 26.79
C THR A 174 -5.67 5.29 25.39
N MET A 175 -6.62 5.36 24.45
CA MET A 175 -6.36 5.05 23.06
C MET A 175 -5.29 5.99 22.46
N MET A 176 -5.39 7.33 22.69
CA MET A 176 -4.40 8.28 22.20
C MET A 176 -3.03 8.08 22.83
N LYS A 177 -2.94 7.76 24.11
CA LYS A 177 -1.68 7.42 24.80
C LYS A 177 -1.04 6.20 24.13
N THR A 178 -1.81 5.14 23.88
CA THR A 178 -1.32 3.92 23.24
C THR A 178 -0.86 4.19 21.81
N LEU A 179 -1.65 4.88 20.99
CA LEU A 179 -1.24 5.24 19.63
C LEU A 179 0.01 6.14 19.62
N THR A 180 0.15 7.04 20.59
CA THR A 180 1.35 7.87 20.73
C THR A 180 2.57 7.05 21.13
N LYS A 181 2.40 6.12 22.07
CA LYS A 181 3.47 5.18 22.46
C LYS A 181 4.01 4.42 21.26
N TYR A 182 3.14 3.98 20.37
CA TYR A 182 3.50 3.19 19.18
C TYR A 182 3.59 4.02 17.89
N SER A 183 3.77 5.33 17.97
CA SER A 183 4.00 6.24 16.84
C SER A 183 2.87 6.33 15.80
N LEU A 184 1.65 5.93 16.16
CA LEU A 184 0.47 5.96 15.28
C LEU A 184 -0.50 7.12 15.54
N SER A 185 -0.23 8.00 16.51
CA SER A 185 -1.10 9.15 16.82
C SER A 185 -1.17 10.21 15.70
N LYS A 186 -0.04 10.46 15.01
CA LYS A 186 0.00 11.42 13.88
C LYS A 186 -0.85 10.93 12.70
N PRO A 187 -0.75 9.66 12.26
CA PRO A 187 -1.66 9.10 11.28
C PRO A 187 -3.12 9.26 11.65
N ALA A 188 -3.51 8.90 12.88
CA ALA A 188 -4.88 9.03 13.35
C ALA A 188 -5.40 10.46 13.23
N LYS A 189 -4.69 11.45 13.78
CA LYS A 189 -5.07 12.86 13.69
C LYS A 189 -5.18 13.37 12.25
N LYS A 190 -4.30 12.92 11.35
CA LYS A 190 -4.29 13.33 9.96
C LYS A 190 -5.45 12.76 9.17
N LEU A 191 -5.81 11.51 9.42
CA LEU A 191 -6.85 10.79 8.68
C LEU A 191 -8.26 11.17 9.16
N TYR A 192 -8.44 11.36 10.47
CA TYR A 192 -9.75 11.55 11.12
C TYR A 192 -9.84 12.83 11.96
N LYS A 193 -8.91 13.74 11.81
CA LYS A 193 -8.82 15.01 12.56
C LYS A 193 -8.78 14.81 14.08
N SER A 194 -9.89 14.52 14.72
CA SER A 194 -9.98 14.31 16.17
C SER A 194 -10.65 12.99 16.56
N ASN A 195 -11.21 12.28 15.60
CA ASN A 195 -11.94 11.05 15.90
C ASN A 195 -11.05 9.81 15.75
N THR A 196 -10.40 9.44 16.87
CA THR A 196 -9.46 8.31 16.91
C THR A 196 -10.19 6.96 16.92
N LEU A 197 -11.39 6.89 17.50
CA LEU A 197 -12.19 5.67 17.51
C LEU A 197 -12.62 5.29 16.08
N GLU A 198 -13.05 6.28 15.30
CA GLU A 198 -13.39 6.10 13.88
C GLU A 198 -12.18 5.62 13.07
N TYR A 199 -10.98 6.18 13.34
CA TYR A 199 -9.74 5.70 12.74
C TYR A 199 -9.49 4.23 13.04
N LEU A 200 -9.68 3.82 14.28
CA LEU A 200 -9.50 2.44 14.71
C LEU A 200 -10.49 1.51 14.03
N GLN A 201 -11.77 1.87 14.05
CA GLN A 201 -12.85 1.11 13.44
C GLN A 201 -12.66 0.97 11.93
N ASP A 202 -12.36 2.06 11.24
CA ASP A 202 -12.12 2.05 9.80
C ASP A 202 -10.85 1.30 9.42
N SER A 203 -9.82 1.33 10.26
CA SER A 203 -8.57 0.60 10.02
C SER A 203 -8.71 -0.90 10.26
N LEU A 204 -9.63 -1.32 11.14
CA LEU A 204 -9.94 -2.72 11.40
C LEU A 204 -11.04 -3.27 10.48
N CYS A 205 -11.98 -2.41 10.04
CA CYS A 205 -13.14 -2.78 9.22
C CYS A 205 -13.31 -1.85 8.01
N PRO A 206 -12.50 -2.01 6.98
CA PRO A 206 -12.54 -1.14 5.82
C PRO A 206 -13.71 -1.44 4.86
N GLU A 207 -14.83 -1.97 5.32
CA GLU A 207 -15.92 -2.52 4.50
C GLU A 207 -16.56 -1.55 3.50
N ASN A 208 -16.45 -0.26 3.76
CA ASN A 208 -17.10 0.77 2.97
C ASN A 208 -16.20 1.40 1.88
N ARG A 209 -15.02 0.81 1.60
CA ARG A 209 -14.07 1.40 0.67
C ARG A 209 -13.66 0.41 -0.41
N SER A 210 -13.92 0.78 -1.66
CA SER A 210 -13.61 -0.03 -2.86
C SER A 210 -12.15 -0.45 -2.96
N ASP A 211 -11.25 0.34 -2.37
CA ASP A 211 -9.80 0.10 -2.39
C ASP A 211 -9.38 -1.07 -1.49
N PHE A 212 -10.28 -1.55 -0.63
CA PHE A 212 -10.00 -2.57 0.38
C PHE A 212 -10.40 -4.00 0.00
N MET A 213 -10.94 -4.22 -1.18
CA MET A 213 -11.18 -5.59 -1.67
C MET A 213 -9.93 -6.48 -1.57
N TYR A 214 -8.75 -5.87 -1.67
CA TYR A 214 -7.45 -6.52 -1.56
C TYR A 214 -7.12 -6.96 -0.11
N TYR A 215 -7.69 -6.31 0.91
CA TYR A 215 -7.34 -6.50 2.32
C TYR A 215 -8.32 -7.38 3.10
N LYS A 216 -9.37 -7.88 2.45
CA LYS A 216 -10.24 -8.91 3.06
C LYS A 216 -9.46 -10.11 3.61
N CYS A 217 -8.27 -10.36 3.07
CA CYS A 217 -7.40 -11.45 3.52
C CYS A 217 -6.59 -11.14 4.79
N LEU A 218 -6.34 -9.87 5.09
CA LEU A 218 -5.55 -9.45 6.26
C LEU A 218 -6.39 -9.37 7.53
N PHE A 219 -7.69 -9.09 7.39
CA PHE A 219 -8.61 -9.07 8.52
C PHE A 219 -9.24 -10.44 8.67
N ASN A 220 -8.85 -11.15 9.71
CA ASN A 220 -9.46 -12.42 10.07
C ASN A 220 -10.99 -12.23 10.12
N ASN A 221 -11.75 -13.04 9.39
CA ASN A 221 -13.22 -13.00 9.36
C ASN A 221 -13.85 -13.04 10.76
N LYS A 222 -13.12 -13.56 11.75
CA LYS A 222 -13.49 -13.57 13.17
C LYS A 222 -13.61 -12.16 13.78
N PHE A 223 -12.76 -11.21 13.35
CA PHE A 223 -12.85 -9.81 13.80
C PHE A 223 -14.13 -9.12 13.28
N LYS A 224 -14.56 -9.46 12.07
CA LYS A 224 -15.77 -8.89 11.48
C LYS A 224 -17.04 -9.34 12.17
N SER A 225 -17.16 -10.62 12.53
CA SER A 225 -18.35 -11.16 13.20
C SER A 225 -18.52 -10.52 14.57
N VAL A 226 -17.43 -10.41 15.35
CA VAL A 226 -17.47 -9.85 16.71
C VAL A 226 -17.78 -8.34 16.69
N LEU A 227 -17.22 -7.56 15.73
CA LEU A 227 -17.60 -6.15 15.55
C LEU A 227 -19.09 -5.97 15.24
N LYS A 228 -19.63 -6.84 14.39
CA LYS A 228 -21.05 -6.82 14.02
C LYS A 228 -21.94 -7.19 15.19
N GLU A 229 -21.52 -8.15 15.99
CA GLU A 229 -22.21 -8.59 17.21
C GLU A 229 -22.23 -7.49 18.28
N HIS A 230 -21.11 -6.82 18.53
CA HIS A 230 -21.04 -5.70 19.48
C HIS A 230 -21.87 -4.49 19.02
N LYS A 231 -21.85 -4.18 17.73
CA LYS A 231 -22.67 -3.08 17.20
C LYS A 231 -24.17 -3.37 17.32
N ASN A 232 -24.57 -4.64 17.15
CA ASN A 232 -25.93 -5.06 17.32
C ASN A 232 -26.36 -5.16 18.80
N SER A 233 -25.47 -5.57 19.71
CA SER A 233 -25.71 -5.58 21.14
C SER A 233 -25.90 -4.16 21.67
N ALA A 234 -24.99 -3.24 21.37
CA ALA A 234 -25.12 -1.83 21.76
C ALA A 234 -26.38 -1.14 21.21
N LEU A 235 -26.85 -1.51 20.00
CA LEU A 235 -28.09 -1.03 19.41
C LEU A 235 -29.34 -1.63 20.10
N ASN A 236 -29.26 -2.87 20.59
CA ASN A 236 -30.34 -3.52 21.30
C ASN A 236 -30.46 -3.00 22.73
N ASP A 237 -29.34 -2.72 23.40
CA ASP A 237 -29.32 -2.11 24.73
C ASP A 237 -29.93 -0.72 24.71
N LEU A 238 -29.64 0.10 23.68
CA LEU A 238 -30.24 1.41 23.45
C LEU A 238 -31.75 1.35 23.12
N LYS A 239 -32.26 0.23 22.61
CA LYS A 239 -33.69 0.02 22.33
C LYS A 239 -34.48 -0.55 23.49
N SER A 240 -33.80 -1.16 24.47
CA SER A 240 -34.43 -1.65 25.69
C SER A 240 -34.63 -0.57 26.76
N ASP A 241 -33.95 0.58 26.60
CA ASP A 241 -34.04 1.75 27.50
C ASP A 241 -34.98 2.84 26.97
N LEU A 242 -35.74 2.57 25.89
CA LEU A 242 -36.82 3.40 25.33
C LEU A 242 -38.16 2.71 25.45
#